data_2b7f3d33bc311d3fcac4c0a881e093ee
#
_entry.id   2b7f3d33bc311d3fcac4c0a881e093ee
#
_cell.length_a   1.000
_cell.length_b   1.000
_cell.length_c   1.000
_cell.angle_alpha   90.00
_cell.angle_beta   90.00
_cell.angle_gamma   90.00
#
_symmetry.space_group_name_H-M   'P 1'
#
loop_
_entity.id
_entity.type
_entity.pdbx_description
1 polymer ?
#
loop_
_entity_poly.entity_id
_entity_poly.type
_entity_poly.pdbx_seq_one_letter_code
_entity_poly.pdbx_strand_id
1 'polypeptide(L)'
;GLTPYITYKVRVRAYKDNLYGDYSYTTVTAVLSPVTNIKVVSAKRNSITVKWGKNASADGYKVEIYKGGKWVKKTLKGSTNATVTIGGLRAGSVYKVRIASYKGANTSTYTYANVKTAK
;
A
#
# COMPACT_ATOMS: atom_id res chain seq x y z
N GLY A 1 6.01 -2.00 -17.35
CA GLY A 1 4.66 -1.75 -16.89
C GLY A 1 4.36 -0.29 -16.68
N LEU A 2 3.12 -0.01 -16.36
CA LEU A 2 2.68 1.37 -16.12
C LEU A 2 3.10 1.85 -14.74
N THR A 3 3.48 3.12 -14.66
CA THR A 3 3.76 3.76 -13.38
C THR A 3 2.43 4.11 -12.69
N PRO A 4 2.24 3.76 -11.40
CA PRO A 4 1.00 4.05 -10.69
C PRO A 4 0.69 5.54 -10.65
N TYR A 5 -0.60 5.86 -10.79
CA TYR A 5 -1.14 7.22 -10.73
C TYR A 5 -0.58 8.21 -11.75
N ILE A 6 0.03 7.69 -12.81
CA ILE A 6 0.37 8.50 -13.98
C ILE A 6 -0.68 8.22 -15.05
N THR A 7 -1.23 9.27 -15.60
CA THR A 7 -2.22 9.17 -16.66
C THR A 7 -1.54 8.98 -18.00
N TYR A 8 -1.93 7.94 -18.73
CA TYR A 8 -1.41 7.63 -20.06
C TYR A 8 -2.48 7.90 -21.10
N LYS A 9 -2.06 8.46 -22.22
CA LYS A 9 -2.95 8.70 -23.35
C LYS A 9 -2.75 7.61 -24.39
N VAL A 10 -3.82 6.89 -24.70
CA VAL A 10 -3.81 5.82 -25.69
C VAL A 10 -4.64 6.25 -26.89
N ARG A 11 -4.13 6.06 -28.08
CA ARG A 11 -4.88 6.33 -29.30
C ARG A 11 -5.09 5.04 -30.10
N VAL A 12 -6.27 4.94 -30.69
CA VAL A 12 -6.67 3.80 -31.53
C VAL A 12 -7.16 4.31 -32.84
N ARG A 13 -6.83 3.62 -33.92
CA ARG A 13 -7.21 4.01 -35.27
C ARG A 13 -7.85 2.83 -35.96
N ALA A 14 -9.04 3.04 -36.54
CA ALA A 14 -9.68 2.05 -37.38
C ALA A 14 -9.00 2.00 -38.75
N TYR A 15 -8.89 0.79 -39.28
CA TYR A 15 -8.27 0.57 -40.59
C TYR A 15 -9.14 -0.42 -41.38
N LYS A 16 -9.46 -0.06 -42.63
CA LYS A 16 -10.19 -0.94 -43.53
C LYS A 16 -9.94 -0.52 -44.97
N ASP A 17 -9.49 -1.44 -45.82
CA ASP A 17 -9.33 -1.23 -47.27
C ASP A 17 -8.55 0.04 -47.63
N ASN A 18 -7.42 0.25 -46.94
CA ASN A 18 -6.57 1.45 -47.10
C ASN A 18 -7.24 2.77 -46.69
N LEU A 19 -8.42 2.69 -46.06
CA LEU A 19 -9.07 3.83 -45.44
C LEU A 19 -8.78 3.86 -43.96
N TYR A 20 -8.47 5.03 -43.46
CA TYR A 20 -8.18 5.24 -42.08
C TYR A 20 -9.23 6.10 -41.41
N GLY A 21 -9.79 5.67 -40.31
CA GLY A 21 -10.67 6.49 -39.50
C GLY A 21 -9.90 7.48 -38.66
N ASP A 22 -10.62 8.35 -37.99
CA ASP A 22 -10.02 9.23 -37.01
C ASP A 22 -9.52 8.45 -35.81
N TYR A 23 -8.45 8.97 -35.19
CA TYR A 23 -7.96 8.35 -33.95
C TYR A 23 -8.95 8.57 -32.82
N SER A 24 -9.22 7.52 -32.08
CA SER A 24 -9.95 7.61 -30.82
C SER A 24 -8.95 7.60 -29.68
N TYR A 25 -9.20 8.41 -28.67
CA TYR A 25 -8.31 8.57 -27.54
C TYR A 25 -9.01 8.15 -26.26
N THR A 26 -8.29 7.44 -25.40
CA THR A 26 -8.76 7.11 -24.07
C THR A 26 -7.63 7.36 -23.08
N THR A 27 -8.01 7.64 -21.85
CA THR A 27 -7.08 7.92 -20.76
C THR A 27 -7.07 6.74 -19.81
N VAL A 28 -5.87 6.23 -19.49
CA VAL A 28 -5.68 5.12 -18.57
C VAL A 28 -4.85 5.62 -17.39
N THR A 29 -5.35 5.37 -16.18
CA THR A 29 -4.63 5.70 -14.95
C THR A 29 -4.26 4.38 -14.25
N ALA A 30 -2.96 4.18 -14.02
CA ALA A 30 -2.48 3.01 -13.30
C ALA A 30 -2.75 3.17 -11.80
N VAL A 31 -3.25 2.12 -11.17
CA VAL A 31 -3.60 2.11 -9.74
C VAL A 31 -2.40 1.61 -8.93
N LEU A 32 -2.14 2.25 -7.79
CA LEU A 32 -1.08 1.82 -6.89
C LEU A 32 -1.47 0.48 -6.23
N SER A 33 -0.57 -0.50 -6.34
CA SER A 33 -0.82 -1.85 -5.81
C SER A 33 -0.88 -1.86 -4.28
N PRO A 34 -1.82 -2.63 -3.69
CA PRO A 34 -1.86 -2.79 -2.24
C PRO A 34 -0.61 -3.48 -1.71
N VAL A 35 -0.35 -3.28 -0.43
CA VAL A 35 0.72 -3.97 0.29
C VAL A 35 0.40 -5.46 0.39
N THR A 36 1.43 -6.30 0.27
CA THR A 36 1.29 -7.76 0.36
C THR A 36 2.23 -8.33 1.41
N ASN A 37 1.95 -9.57 1.83
CA ASN A 37 2.85 -10.36 2.69
C ASN A 37 3.19 -9.68 4.03
N ILE A 38 2.18 -9.15 4.73
CA ILE A 38 2.37 -8.61 6.07
C ILE A 38 2.74 -9.75 7.01
N LYS A 39 3.88 -9.66 7.67
CA LYS A 39 4.39 -10.67 8.60
C LYS A 39 4.87 -10.03 9.89
N VAL A 40 4.65 -10.73 11.00
CA VAL A 40 5.24 -10.36 12.28
C VAL A 40 6.65 -10.94 12.34
N VAL A 41 7.64 -10.08 12.48
CA VAL A 41 9.05 -10.48 12.56
C VAL A 41 9.48 -10.66 14.02
N SER A 42 8.90 -9.86 14.90
CA SER A 42 9.21 -9.91 16.33
C SER A 42 7.98 -9.46 17.11
N ALA A 43 7.65 -10.20 18.17
CA ALA A 43 6.57 -9.85 19.07
C ALA A 43 7.10 -9.84 20.51
N LYS A 44 7.09 -8.66 21.11
CA LYS A 44 7.46 -8.44 22.50
C LYS A 44 6.21 -8.15 23.31
N ARG A 45 6.37 -8.01 24.64
CA ARG A 45 5.22 -7.79 25.52
C ARG A 45 4.50 -6.48 25.23
N ASN A 46 5.22 -5.46 24.84
CA ASN A 46 4.68 -4.11 24.63
C ASN A 46 4.94 -3.54 23.25
N SER A 47 5.47 -4.34 22.34
CA SER A 47 5.76 -3.88 20.97
C SER A 47 5.71 -5.04 19.98
N ILE A 48 5.47 -4.70 18.73
CA ILE A 48 5.46 -5.66 17.61
C ILE A 48 6.21 -5.04 16.44
N THR A 49 7.06 -5.84 15.80
CA THR A 49 7.71 -5.46 14.55
C THR A 49 7.07 -6.25 13.42
N VAL A 50 6.56 -5.54 12.41
CA VAL A 50 5.96 -6.15 11.22
C VAL A 50 6.73 -5.71 9.99
N LYS A 51 6.71 -6.56 8.97
CA LYS A 51 7.25 -6.23 7.65
C LYS A 51 6.29 -6.70 6.58
N TRP A 52 6.45 -6.15 5.38
CA TRP A 52 5.60 -6.46 4.23
C TRP A 52 6.41 -6.41 2.94
N GLY A 53 5.78 -6.78 1.84
CA GLY A 53 6.43 -6.72 0.53
C GLY A 53 6.65 -5.27 0.08
N LYS A 54 7.85 -4.98 -0.39
CA LYS A 54 8.19 -3.65 -0.91
C LYS A 54 7.44 -3.35 -2.19
N ASN A 55 7.03 -2.10 -2.36
CA ASN A 55 6.46 -1.60 -3.59
C ASN A 55 7.37 -0.50 -4.12
N ALA A 56 8.16 -0.82 -5.14
CA ALA A 56 9.16 0.10 -5.70
C ALA A 56 8.53 1.35 -6.31
N SER A 57 7.25 1.29 -6.67
CA SER A 57 6.53 2.44 -7.24
C SER A 57 5.97 3.38 -6.19
N ALA A 58 6.00 3.00 -4.92
CA ALA A 58 5.45 3.83 -3.85
C ALA A 58 6.48 4.84 -3.33
N ASP A 59 5.98 5.96 -2.80
CA ASP A 59 6.82 6.91 -2.06
C ASP A 59 7.05 6.43 -0.63
N GLY A 60 6.18 5.57 -0.12
CA GLY A 60 6.28 5.03 1.21
C GLY A 60 5.02 4.28 1.61
N TYR A 61 4.80 4.14 2.91
CA TYR A 61 3.71 3.34 3.45
C TYR A 61 3.01 4.06 4.60
N LYS A 62 1.70 3.84 4.70
CA LYS A 62 0.89 4.30 5.83
C LYS A 62 0.54 3.09 6.67
N VAL A 63 1.00 3.07 7.90
CA VAL A 63 0.75 1.98 8.85
C VAL A 63 -0.18 2.49 9.92
N GLU A 64 -1.27 1.76 10.18
CA GLU A 64 -2.19 2.12 11.24
C GLU A 64 -2.49 0.90 12.10
N ILE A 65 -2.55 1.12 13.40
CA ILE A 65 -2.90 0.08 14.37
C ILE A 65 -4.17 0.52 15.11
N TYR A 66 -5.12 -0.41 15.27
CA TYR A 66 -6.34 -0.14 16.02
C TYR A 66 -6.11 -0.42 17.49
N LYS A 67 -6.16 0.63 18.29
CA LYS A 67 -6.03 0.52 19.75
C LYS A 67 -6.78 1.65 20.43
N GLY A 68 -7.34 1.38 21.60
CA GLY A 68 -8.08 2.37 22.34
C GLY A 68 -9.29 2.89 21.60
N GLY A 69 -9.91 2.08 20.76
CA GLY A 69 -11.11 2.45 19.99
C GLY A 69 -10.84 3.30 18.77
N LYS A 70 -9.60 3.46 18.35
CA LYS A 70 -9.26 4.28 17.19
C LYS A 70 -8.02 3.78 16.47
N TRP A 71 -7.86 4.20 15.21
CA TRP A 71 -6.68 3.93 14.42
C TRP A 71 -5.58 4.94 14.76
N VAL A 72 -4.41 4.43 15.13
CA VAL A 72 -3.22 5.24 15.37
C VAL A 72 -2.30 5.11 14.17
N LYS A 73 -1.96 6.25 13.56
CA LYS A 73 -1.25 6.31 12.28
C LYS A 73 0.25 6.49 12.47
N LYS A 74 1.02 5.80 11.62
CA LYS A 74 2.45 6.01 11.47
C LYS A 74 2.79 5.98 9.97
N THR A 75 3.39 7.05 9.46
CA THR A 75 3.76 7.14 8.05
C THR A 75 5.25 6.91 7.88
N LEU A 76 5.61 6.06 6.92
CA LEU A 76 6.99 5.75 6.58
C LEU A 76 7.31 6.28 5.20
N LYS A 77 8.42 6.99 5.06
CA LYS A 77 8.90 7.48 3.78
C LYS A 77 9.89 6.50 3.15
N GLY A 78 9.83 6.38 1.83
CA GLY A 78 10.72 5.51 1.07
C GLY A 78 10.15 4.13 0.84
N SER A 79 10.20 3.67 -0.41
CA SER A 79 9.62 2.37 -0.81
C SER A 79 10.35 1.18 -0.19
N THR A 80 11.59 1.37 0.27
CA THR A 80 12.38 0.31 0.90
C THR A 80 12.12 0.16 2.39
N ASN A 81 11.43 1.12 3.03
CA ASN A 81 11.11 1.08 4.46
C ASN A 81 9.87 0.23 4.73
N ALA A 82 9.94 -1.06 4.39
CA ALA A 82 8.82 -1.98 4.49
C ALA A 82 8.82 -2.75 5.83
N THR A 83 9.24 -2.09 6.89
CA THR A 83 9.30 -2.65 8.24
C THR A 83 9.00 -1.55 9.26
N VAL A 84 8.25 -1.89 10.32
CA VAL A 84 7.95 -0.93 11.37
C VAL A 84 7.84 -1.64 12.72
N THR A 85 8.27 -0.96 13.78
CA THR A 85 8.07 -1.41 15.16
C THR A 85 7.03 -0.50 15.81
N ILE A 86 5.98 -1.11 16.35
CA ILE A 86 4.89 -0.40 17.01
C ILE A 86 4.99 -0.68 18.51
N GLY A 87 5.16 0.38 19.29
CA GLY A 87 5.26 0.29 20.74
C GLY A 87 3.99 0.71 21.46
N GLY A 88 4.04 0.75 22.79
CA GLY A 88 2.92 1.19 23.60
C GLY A 88 1.74 0.21 23.62
N LEU A 89 2.02 -1.08 23.46
CA LEU A 89 1.01 -2.12 23.39
C LEU A 89 0.91 -2.87 24.73
N ARG A 90 -0.21 -3.58 24.91
CA ARG A 90 -0.43 -4.44 26.08
C ARG A 90 0.08 -5.84 25.81
N ALA A 91 0.61 -6.49 26.83
CA ALA A 91 1.05 -7.88 26.74
C ALA A 91 -0.12 -8.83 26.47
N GLY A 92 0.13 -9.89 25.69
CA GLY A 92 -0.86 -10.92 25.42
C GLY A 92 -2.12 -10.46 24.72
N SER A 93 -2.04 -9.37 23.96
CA SER A 93 -3.21 -8.76 23.33
C SER A 93 -3.13 -8.86 21.81
N VAL A 94 -4.30 -8.94 21.16
CA VAL A 94 -4.41 -8.97 19.70
C VAL A 94 -4.77 -7.57 19.21
N TYR A 95 -4.08 -7.12 18.19
CA TYR A 95 -4.32 -5.82 17.55
C TYR A 95 -4.55 -6.01 16.06
N LYS A 96 -5.40 -5.17 15.48
CA LYS A 96 -5.58 -5.12 14.05
C LYS A 96 -4.66 -4.04 13.48
N VAL A 97 -3.90 -4.42 12.46
CA VAL A 97 -2.99 -3.51 11.75
C VAL A 97 -3.45 -3.41 10.31
N ARG A 98 -3.39 -2.24 9.73
CA ARG A 98 -3.59 -2.07 8.29
C ARG A 98 -2.47 -1.24 7.71
N ILE A 99 -2.08 -1.59 6.49
CA ILE A 99 -0.95 -0.96 5.81
C ILE A 99 -1.37 -0.67 4.37
N ALA A 100 -1.02 0.52 3.90
CA ALA A 100 -1.22 0.92 2.52
C ALA A 100 0.06 1.54 1.99
N SER A 101 0.28 1.41 0.68
CA SER A 101 1.33 2.17 0.01
C SER A 101 0.77 3.52 -0.41
N TYR A 102 1.62 4.53 -0.53
CA TYR A 102 1.19 5.83 -1.02
C TYR A 102 2.18 6.40 -2.01
N LYS A 103 1.67 7.27 -2.88
CA LYS A 103 2.48 8.04 -3.83
C LYS A 103 1.82 9.41 -3.97
N GLY A 104 2.55 10.47 -3.56
CA GLY A 104 1.97 11.80 -3.50
C GLY A 104 0.75 11.83 -2.59
N ALA A 105 -0.36 12.34 -3.09
CA ALA A 105 -1.64 12.39 -2.37
C ALA A 105 -2.47 11.10 -2.50
N ASN A 106 -1.99 10.13 -3.28
CA ASN A 106 -2.73 8.90 -3.56
C ASN A 106 -2.32 7.79 -2.60
N THR A 107 -3.30 6.97 -2.19
CA THR A 107 -3.10 5.86 -1.27
C THR A 107 -3.76 4.62 -1.85
N SER A 108 -3.08 3.47 -1.77
CA SER A 108 -3.66 2.19 -2.18
C SER A 108 -4.76 1.79 -1.19
N THR A 109 -5.51 0.74 -1.53
CA THR A 109 -6.37 0.10 -0.55
C THR A 109 -5.53 -0.46 0.59
N TYR A 110 -6.09 -0.49 1.80
CA TYR A 110 -5.40 -1.02 2.96
C TYR A 110 -5.41 -2.55 2.95
N THR A 111 -4.30 -3.14 3.38
CA THR A 111 -4.20 -4.58 3.65
C THR A 111 -4.19 -4.76 5.16
N TYR A 112 -5.03 -5.66 5.66
CA TYR A 112 -5.27 -5.86 7.09
C TYR A 112 -4.56 -7.11 7.59
N ALA A 113 -4.11 -7.05 8.83
CA ALA A 113 -3.53 -8.21 9.51
C ALA A 113 -3.82 -8.11 11.02
N ASN A 114 -3.96 -9.27 11.65
CA ASN A 114 -4.06 -9.35 13.11
C ASN A 114 -2.68 -9.71 13.66
N VAL A 115 -2.28 -9.01 14.71
CA VAL A 115 -0.98 -9.22 15.34
C VAL A 115 -1.20 -9.41 16.84
N LYS A 116 -0.32 -10.21 17.48
CA LYS A 116 -0.44 -10.51 18.90
C LYS A 116 0.87 -10.26 19.60
N THR A 117 0.81 -9.52 20.71
CA THR A 117 1.98 -9.30 21.58
C THR A 117 2.31 -10.54 22.38
N ALA A 118 3.54 -10.62 22.84
CA ALA A 118 3.97 -11.68 23.77
C ALA A 118 3.27 -11.49 25.12
N LYS A 119 3.11 -12.58 25.84
CA LYS A 119 2.50 -12.56 27.17
C LYS A 119 3.43 -12.05 28.25
#